data_c9f7e28bea25ac207aa82a3a4b72339a
#
_entry.id   c9f7e28bea25ac207aa82a3a4b72339a
#
_cell.length_a   1.000
_cell.length_b   1.000
_cell.length_c   1.000
_cell.angle_alpha   90.00
_cell.angle_beta   90.00
_cell.angle_gamma   90.00
#
_symmetry.space_group_name_H-M   'P 1'
#
loop_
_entity.id
_entity.type
_entity.pdbx_description
1 polymer ?
#
loop_
_entity_poly.entity_id
_entity_poly.type
_entity_poly.pdbx_seq_one_letter_code
_entity_poly.pdbx_strand_id
1 'polypeptide(L)'
;MKIFISQPMKGRDAEEIQKEREEAILALKNKYGEGVEIIDSFVKDLPKDANAVWLLSKSIELLSYADGALFLRNWYEARGCRIERWICHEYGIEMVKL
;
A
#
# COMPACT_ATOMS: atom_id res chain seq x y z
N MET A 1 -11.48 4.15 -10.06
CA MET A 1 -10.81 4.55 -8.82
C MET A 1 -9.61 3.65 -8.59
N LYS A 2 -8.44 4.24 -8.39
CA LYS A 2 -7.19 3.50 -8.16
C LYS A 2 -6.82 3.58 -6.69
N ILE A 3 -6.60 2.44 -6.06
CA ILE A 3 -6.30 2.35 -4.62
C ILE A 3 -4.90 1.76 -4.39
N PHE A 4 -4.11 2.48 -3.61
CA PHE A 4 -2.82 2.01 -3.12
C PHE A 4 -3.03 1.34 -1.76
N ILE A 5 -2.47 0.15 -1.58
CA ILE A 5 -2.55 -0.55 -0.30
C ILE A 5 -1.20 -0.45 0.42
N SER A 6 -1.21 0.16 1.60
CA SER A 6 -0.03 0.28 2.45
C SER A 6 -0.10 -0.81 3.52
N GLN A 7 0.89 -1.70 3.51
CA GLN A 7 0.87 -2.92 4.33
C GLN A 7 2.21 -3.16 5.01
N PRO A 8 2.22 -3.36 6.34
CA PRO A 8 3.44 -3.78 7.04
C PRO A 8 3.89 -5.17 6.58
N MET A 9 5.17 -5.32 6.27
CA MET A 9 5.71 -6.60 5.76
C MET A 9 6.88 -7.14 6.58
N LYS A 10 7.64 -6.28 7.25
CA LYS A 10 8.86 -6.68 7.96
C LYS A 10 8.54 -7.67 9.08
N GLY A 11 9.27 -8.77 9.09
CA GLY A 11 9.13 -9.79 10.13
C GLY A 11 7.88 -10.65 10.01
N ARG A 12 7.18 -10.60 8.88
CA ARG A 12 5.93 -11.34 8.68
C ARG A 12 6.11 -12.43 7.63
N ASP A 13 5.34 -13.51 7.78
CA ASP A 13 5.28 -14.61 6.83
C ASP A 13 4.65 -14.14 5.51
N ALA A 14 5.24 -14.57 4.39
CA ALA A 14 4.74 -14.22 3.05
C ALA A 14 3.28 -14.65 2.83
N GLU A 15 2.90 -15.81 3.34
CA GLU A 15 1.51 -16.31 3.21
C GLU A 15 0.53 -15.43 3.98
N GLU A 16 0.91 -14.99 5.17
CA GLU A 16 0.10 -14.11 5.99
C GLU A 16 -0.10 -12.76 5.30
N ILE A 17 0.98 -12.21 4.74
CA ILE A 17 0.93 -10.94 4.00
C ILE A 17 -0.01 -11.06 2.81
N GLN A 18 0.12 -12.14 2.04
CA GLN A 18 -0.70 -12.37 0.86
C GLN A 18 -2.18 -12.53 1.20
N LYS A 19 -2.47 -13.29 2.24
CA LYS A 19 -3.85 -13.51 2.70
C LYS A 19 -4.50 -12.21 3.15
N GLU A 20 -3.81 -11.42 3.94
CA GLU A 20 -4.30 -10.13 4.41
C GLU A 20 -4.58 -9.19 3.24
N ARG A 21 -3.67 -9.18 2.26
CA ARG A 21 -3.82 -8.36 1.06
C ARG A 21 -5.03 -8.78 0.23
N GLU A 22 -5.23 -10.09 0.04
CA GLU A 22 -6.38 -10.62 -0.70
C GLU A 22 -7.70 -10.26 -0.04
N GLU A 23 -7.76 -10.36 1.29
CA GLU A 23 -8.95 -9.99 2.06
C GLU A 23 -9.26 -8.49 1.91
N ALA A 24 -8.22 -7.65 1.92
CA ALA A 24 -8.36 -6.21 1.73
C ALA A 24 -8.87 -5.89 0.32
N ILE A 25 -8.35 -6.55 -0.70
CA ILE A 25 -8.79 -6.35 -2.09
C ILE A 25 -10.26 -6.74 -2.25
N LEU A 26 -10.65 -7.87 -1.66
CA LEU A 26 -12.05 -8.29 -1.69
C LEU A 26 -12.97 -7.27 -1.02
N ALA A 27 -12.56 -6.75 0.13
CA ALA A 27 -13.33 -5.74 0.85
C ALA A 27 -13.46 -4.44 0.04
N LEU A 28 -12.40 -4.04 -0.66
CA LEU A 28 -12.42 -2.86 -1.53
C LEU A 28 -13.38 -3.05 -2.71
N LYS A 29 -13.39 -4.23 -3.32
CA LYS A 29 -14.30 -4.55 -4.42
C LYS A 29 -15.75 -4.58 -3.95
N ASN A 30 -15.99 -5.08 -2.74
CA ASN A 30 -17.33 -5.08 -2.15
C ASN A 30 -17.82 -3.66 -1.88
N LYS A 31 -16.94 -2.76 -1.46
CA LYS A 31 -17.31 -1.38 -1.15
C LYS A 31 -17.47 -0.51 -2.38
N TYR A 32 -16.55 -0.61 -3.34
CA TYR A 32 -16.49 0.29 -4.50
C TYR A 32 -16.90 -0.35 -5.83
N GLY A 33 -17.15 -1.67 -5.84
CA GLY A 33 -17.52 -2.40 -7.05
C GLY A 33 -16.32 -2.95 -7.80
N GLU A 34 -16.58 -3.76 -8.82
CA GLU A 34 -15.53 -4.43 -9.60
C GLU A 34 -14.67 -3.48 -10.42
N GLY A 35 -15.11 -2.25 -10.62
CA GLY A 35 -14.34 -1.24 -11.34
C GLY A 35 -13.18 -0.64 -10.56
N VAL A 36 -13.04 -0.95 -9.27
CA VAL A 36 -11.91 -0.46 -8.49
C VAL A 36 -10.62 -1.13 -8.96
N GLU A 37 -9.58 -0.34 -9.18
CA GLU A 37 -8.26 -0.85 -9.55
C GLU A 37 -7.35 -0.82 -8.34
N ILE A 38 -6.63 -1.91 -8.13
CA ILE A 38 -5.64 -2.00 -7.05
C ILE A 38 -4.26 -1.79 -7.65
N ILE A 39 -3.53 -0.81 -7.16
CA ILE A 39 -2.18 -0.55 -7.62
C ILE A 39 -1.27 -1.65 -7.08
N ASP A 40 -0.58 -2.36 -7.98
CA ASP A 40 0.38 -3.39 -7.59
C ASP A 40 1.63 -2.72 -7.03
N SER A 41 1.84 -2.88 -5.73
CA SER A 41 2.97 -2.29 -5.03
C SER A 41 4.18 -3.21 -4.93
N PHE A 42 4.13 -4.38 -5.55
CA PHE A 42 5.29 -5.27 -5.60
C PHE A 42 6.30 -4.76 -6.61
N VAL A 43 7.53 -4.56 -6.15
CA VAL A 43 8.63 -4.14 -7.02
C VAL A 43 9.36 -5.39 -7.49
N LYS A 44 9.36 -5.61 -8.81
CA LYS A 44 10.13 -6.68 -9.45
C LYS A 44 11.47 -6.10 -9.92
N ASP A 45 12.44 -6.95 -10.14
CA ASP A 45 13.74 -6.55 -10.70
C ASP A 45 14.48 -5.52 -9.84
N LEU A 46 14.70 -5.89 -8.57
CA LEU A 46 15.42 -5.04 -7.62
C LEU A 46 16.88 -4.86 -8.02
N PRO A 47 17.40 -3.62 -8.03
CA PRO A 47 18.84 -3.39 -8.19
C PRO A 47 19.60 -4.07 -7.05
N LYS A 48 20.85 -4.45 -7.30
CA LYS A 48 21.70 -5.11 -6.30
C LYS A 48 21.90 -4.27 -5.05
N ASP A 49 21.92 -2.96 -5.21
CA ASP A 49 22.13 -1.99 -4.13
C ASP A 49 20.86 -1.35 -3.62
N ALA A 50 19.70 -1.94 -3.95
CA ALA A 50 18.41 -1.43 -3.46
C ALA A 50 18.39 -1.48 -1.93
N ASN A 51 18.09 -0.35 -1.32
CA ASN A 51 17.94 -0.23 0.13
C ASN A 51 16.51 0.17 0.48
N ALA A 52 16.25 0.34 1.78
CA ALA A 52 14.90 0.68 2.26
C ALA A 52 14.39 2.01 1.69
N VAL A 53 15.26 2.99 1.52
CA VAL A 53 14.88 4.29 0.94
C VAL A 53 14.54 4.15 -0.53
N TRP A 54 15.29 3.34 -1.27
CA TRP A 54 14.99 3.07 -2.67
C TRP A 54 13.62 2.41 -2.82
N LEU A 55 13.33 1.39 -2.00
CA LEU A 55 12.03 0.71 -1.99
C LEU A 55 10.91 1.70 -1.64
N LEU A 56 11.12 2.55 -0.66
CA LEU A 56 10.16 3.56 -0.28
C LEU A 56 9.91 4.55 -1.42
N SER A 57 10.97 4.94 -2.16
CA SER A 57 10.82 5.86 -3.30
C SER A 57 9.91 5.27 -4.36
N LYS A 58 9.99 3.97 -4.61
CA LYS A 58 9.10 3.29 -5.57
C LYS A 58 7.67 3.21 -5.07
N SER A 59 7.48 2.97 -3.78
CA SER A 59 6.15 2.99 -3.18
C SER A 59 5.50 4.37 -3.30
N ILE A 60 6.27 5.43 -3.04
CA ILE A 60 5.77 6.81 -3.15
C ILE A 60 5.39 7.13 -4.60
N GLU A 61 6.21 6.70 -5.55
CA GLU A 61 5.90 6.87 -6.97
C GLU A 61 4.55 6.23 -7.31
N LEU A 62 4.33 4.99 -6.87
CA LEU A 62 3.06 4.28 -7.09
C LEU A 62 1.91 4.97 -6.37
N LEU A 63 2.14 5.44 -5.16
CA LEU A 63 1.14 6.20 -4.40
C LEU A 63 0.70 7.45 -5.15
N SER A 64 1.61 8.06 -5.92
CA SER A 64 1.30 9.27 -6.67
C SER A 64 0.23 9.07 -7.75
N TYR A 65 -0.01 7.84 -8.17
CA TYR A 65 -1.05 7.52 -9.16
C TYR A 65 -2.40 7.16 -8.52
N ALA A 66 -2.46 7.09 -7.19
CA ALA A 66 -3.65 6.63 -6.49
C ALA A 66 -4.68 7.73 -6.29
N ASP A 67 -5.95 7.35 -6.36
CA ASP A 67 -7.07 8.20 -5.96
C ASP A 67 -7.28 8.12 -4.45
N GLY A 68 -6.91 6.99 -3.85
CA GLY A 68 -7.00 6.78 -2.42
C GLY A 68 -6.00 5.74 -1.94
N ALA A 69 -5.82 5.66 -0.65
CA ALA A 69 -4.91 4.70 -0.02
C ALA A 69 -5.60 4.00 1.15
N LEU A 70 -5.37 2.70 1.24
CA LEU A 70 -5.85 1.87 2.34
C LEU A 70 -4.65 1.44 3.18
N PHE A 71 -4.70 1.77 4.46
CA PHE A 71 -3.66 1.38 5.42
C PHE A 71 -4.13 0.17 6.20
N LEU A 72 -3.41 -0.94 6.07
CA LEU A 72 -3.78 -2.19 6.71
C LEU A 72 -3.42 -2.20 8.18
N ARG A 73 -3.86 -3.23 8.89
CA ARG A 73 -3.68 -3.37 10.33
C ARG A 73 -2.22 -3.21 10.73
N ASN A 74 -1.98 -2.48 11.82
CA ASN A 74 -0.66 -2.22 12.39
C ASN A 74 0.25 -1.35 11.49
N TRP A 75 -0.34 -0.58 10.59
CA TRP A 75 0.43 0.33 9.72
C TRP A 75 1.35 1.25 10.52
N TYR A 76 0.92 1.67 11.71
CA TYR A 76 1.69 2.60 12.56
C TYR A 76 2.98 1.98 13.12
N GLU A 77 3.13 0.67 13.04
CA GLU A 77 4.35 -0.02 13.46
C GLU A 77 5.40 -0.07 12.36
N ALA A 78 4.99 0.18 11.11
CA ALA A 78 5.87 0.13 9.94
C ALA A 78 6.29 1.54 9.51
N ARG A 79 7.60 1.76 9.45
CA ARG A 79 8.16 3.06 9.08
C ARG A 79 7.66 3.56 7.73
N GLY A 80 7.69 2.69 6.71
CA GLY A 80 7.23 3.04 5.36
C GLY A 80 5.75 3.43 5.33
N CYS A 81 4.92 2.67 6.06
CA CYS A 81 3.49 2.96 6.13
C CYS A 81 3.22 4.31 6.81
N ARG A 82 3.97 4.65 7.86
CA ARG A 82 3.83 5.95 8.53
C ARG A 82 4.17 7.10 7.58
N ILE A 83 5.23 6.94 6.79
CA ILE A 83 5.65 7.96 5.84
C ILE A 83 4.62 8.12 4.72
N GLU A 84 4.13 7.02 4.17
CA GLU A 84 3.10 7.02 3.14
C GLU A 84 1.81 7.69 3.65
N ARG A 85 1.42 7.38 4.88
CA ARG A 85 0.24 7.98 5.49
C ARG A 85 0.41 9.48 5.69
N TRP A 86 1.59 9.93 6.09
CA TRP A 86 1.89 11.34 6.23
C TRP A 86 1.78 12.06 4.89
N ILE A 87 2.29 11.45 3.83
CA ILE A 87 2.16 12.00 2.48
C ILE A 87 0.69 12.15 2.09
N CYS A 88 -0.13 11.14 2.37
CA CYS A 88 -1.57 11.22 2.09
C CYS A 88 -2.21 12.40 2.82
N HIS A 89 -1.85 12.59 4.08
CA HIS A 89 -2.36 13.70 4.90
C HIS A 89 -1.94 15.06 4.32
N GLU A 90 -0.65 15.21 4.02
CA GLU A 90 -0.11 16.49 3.56
C GLU A 90 -0.55 16.86 2.14
N TYR A 91 -0.75 15.88 1.29
CA TYR A 91 -1.06 16.10 -0.12
C TYR A 91 -2.51 15.79 -0.51
N GLY A 92 -3.35 15.54 0.48
CA GLY A 92 -4.78 15.37 0.25
C GLY A 92 -5.19 14.11 -0.49
N ILE A 93 -4.42 13.03 -0.36
CA ILE A 93 -4.81 11.73 -0.90
C ILE A 93 -5.79 11.10 0.09
N GLU A 94 -6.97 10.71 -0.39
CA GLU A 94 -8.00 10.14 0.46
C GLU A 94 -7.53 8.87 1.16
N MET A 95 -7.73 8.79 2.47
CA MET A 95 -7.46 7.57 3.23
C MET A 95 -8.77 6.79 3.36
N VAL A 96 -8.82 5.66 2.68
CA VAL A 96 -10.01 4.82 2.58
C VAL A 96 -10.27 4.12 3.91
N LYS A 97 -11.54 4.05 4.30
CA LYS A 97 -11.99 3.29 5.48
C LYS A 97 -12.91 2.17 5.02
N LEU A 98 -12.63 0.98 5.49
CA LEU A 98 -13.47 -0.20 5.22
C LEU A 98 -14.49 -0.44 6.32
#